data_018cccef0e34c62b9cef64a6ab36a51f
#
_entry.id   018cccef0e34c62b9cef64a6ab36a51f
#
_cell.length_a   1.000
_cell.length_b   1.000
_cell.length_c   1.000
_cell.angle_alpha   90.00
_cell.angle_beta   90.00
_cell.angle_gamma   90.00
#
_symmetry.space_group_name_H-M   'P 1'
#
loop_
_entity.id
_entity.type
_entity.pdbx_description
1 polymer ?
#
loop_
_entity_poly.entity_id
_entity_poly.type
_entity_poly.pdbx_seq_one_letter_code
_entity_poly.pdbx_strand_id
1 'polypeptide(L)'
;MSTAIKAPTGKVYQTKQSPCEALKGALPCRFIFSGRSGCGKTNVAVNLLTRDRLFGKCFDRIYIFSPNAFADHAWEPVRAYIKHALKVDEKKDPCFFEAWDEAVMQQLIDEHGRIVRRQKRRGDTMLASAAFVIDDWIDDPKICHGANNPISGLAIKGRHKNCSLFLLSQKLYAIAPTIRVNSTGVLLWGCT
;
A
#
# COMPACT_ATOMS: atom_id res chain seq x y z
N MET A 1 -40.74 17.79 -0.55
CA MET A 1 -39.97 17.87 0.72
C MET A 1 -38.61 17.22 0.48
N SER A 2 -37.56 18.02 0.46
CA SER A 2 -36.19 17.50 0.30
C SER A 2 -35.73 16.93 1.63
N THR A 3 -35.58 15.62 1.74
CA THR A 3 -34.93 14.96 2.89
C THR A 3 -33.44 15.19 2.80
N ALA A 4 -32.95 16.25 3.43
CA ALA A 4 -31.53 16.47 3.59
C ALA A 4 -30.90 15.31 4.38
N ILE A 5 -30.04 14.52 3.76
CA ILE A 5 -29.27 13.47 4.40
C ILE A 5 -28.31 14.17 5.40
N LYS A 6 -28.55 14.02 6.69
CA LYS A 6 -27.64 14.53 7.72
C LYS A 6 -26.31 13.80 7.64
N ALA A 7 -25.22 14.53 7.53
CA ALA A 7 -23.89 13.95 7.65
C ALA A 7 -23.73 13.26 9.02
N PRO A 8 -23.07 12.08 9.08
CA PRO A 8 -22.87 11.39 10.36
C PRO A 8 -22.08 12.27 11.33
N THR A 9 -22.56 12.42 12.54
CA THR A 9 -21.96 13.20 13.65
C THR A 9 -20.79 12.47 14.34
N GLY A 10 -19.97 11.75 13.58
CA GLY A 10 -18.82 10.98 14.08
C GLY A 10 -17.50 11.77 14.00
N LYS A 11 -16.51 11.39 14.83
CA LYS A 11 -15.15 11.92 14.70
C LYS A 11 -14.61 11.64 13.30
N VAL A 12 -14.16 12.69 12.60
CA VAL A 12 -13.50 12.56 11.31
C VAL A 12 -12.02 12.25 11.56
N TYR A 13 -11.58 11.07 11.12
CA TYR A 13 -10.18 10.69 11.17
C TYR A 13 -9.48 11.06 9.87
N GLN A 14 -8.26 11.52 9.98
CA GLN A 14 -7.44 12.00 8.87
C GLN A 14 -6.23 11.09 8.65
N THR A 15 -5.77 11.05 7.41
CA THR A 15 -4.51 10.43 6.98
C THR A 15 -3.68 11.51 6.31
N LYS A 16 -2.37 11.49 6.52
CA LYS A 16 -1.46 12.35 5.76
C LYS A 16 -1.74 12.18 4.26
N GLN A 17 -1.86 13.27 3.53
CA GLN A 17 -2.16 13.25 2.11
C GLN A 17 -1.00 13.82 1.28
N SER A 18 -0.94 13.43 0.02
CA SER A 18 -0.01 14.00 -0.94
C SER A 18 -0.24 15.51 -1.10
N PRO A 19 0.82 16.32 -1.19
CA PRO A 19 0.71 17.71 -1.60
C PRO A 19 0.43 17.88 -3.12
N CYS A 20 0.61 16.81 -3.90
CA CYS A 20 0.31 16.82 -5.34
C CYS A 20 -1.21 16.87 -5.55
N GLU A 21 -1.70 17.88 -6.27
CA GLU A 21 -3.14 18.06 -6.50
C GLU A 21 -3.79 16.82 -7.14
N ALA A 22 -3.11 16.17 -8.11
CA ALA A 22 -3.59 14.97 -8.77
C ALA A 22 -3.71 13.76 -7.84
N LEU A 23 -3.04 13.76 -6.69
CA LEU A 23 -3.02 12.67 -5.70
C LEU A 23 -3.66 13.06 -4.36
N LYS A 24 -4.19 14.28 -4.27
CA LYS A 24 -4.83 14.79 -3.06
C LYS A 24 -6.08 13.97 -2.74
N GLY A 25 -6.20 13.54 -1.51
CA GLY A 25 -7.30 12.68 -1.07
C GLY A 25 -7.21 11.22 -1.53
N ALA A 26 -6.12 10.82 -2.21
CA ALA A 26 -5.98 9.45 -2.69
C ALA A 26 -5.75 8.42 -1.58
N LEU A 27 -5.12 8.83 -0.47
CA LEU A 27 -4.77 7.90 0.62
C LEU A 27 -5.92 7.67 1.61
N PRO A 28 -6.10 6.43 2.10
CA PRO A 28 -5.40 5.21 1.72
C PRO A 28 -5.80 4.71 0.33
N CYS A 29 -4.82 4.40 -0.52
CA CYS A 29 -5.02 3.99 -1.91
C CYS A 29 -4.87 2.48 -2.12
N ARG A 30 -5.37 2.02 -3.27
CA ARG A 30 -5.16 0.68 -3.82
C ARG A 30 -4.80 0.84 -5.28
N PHE A 31 -3.50 0.89 -5.55
CA PHE A 31 -2.98 1.13 -6.89
C PHE A 31 -2.48 -0.17 -7.52
N ILE A 32 -2.84 -0.35 -8.78
CA ILE A 32 -2.35 -1.42 -9.63
C ILE A 32 -1.45 -0.81 -10.69
N PHE A 33 -0.25 -1.38 -10.82
CA PHE A 33 0.73 -1.05 -11.85
C PHE A 33 0.85 -2.26 -12.76
N SER A 34 0.40 -2.17 -14.00
CA SER A 34 0.45 -3.31 -14.91
C SER A 34 1.17 -2.96 -16.20
N GLY A 35 2.10 -3.82 -16.58
CA GLY A 35 2.91 -3.68 -17.79
C GLY A 35 4.07 -4.67 -17.83
N ARG A 36 4.72 -4.78 -18.99
CA ARG A 36 5.84 -5.71 -19.21
C ARG A 36 6.98 -5.52 -18.20
N SER A 37 7.82 -6.54 -18.04
CA SER A 37 9.08 -6.39 -17.31
C SER A 37 9.92 -5.26 -17.93
N GLY A 38 10.63 -4.50 -17.10
CA GLY A 38 11.46 -3.38 -17.54
C GLY A 38 10.72 -2.11 -17.99
N CYS A 39 9.38 -2.06 -17.97
CA CYS A 39 8.64 -0.86 -18.39
C CYS A 39 8.63 0.28 -17.37
N GLY A 40 9.26 0.12 -16.22
CA GLY A 40 9.41 1.15 -15.21
C GLY A 40 8.38 1.15 -14.09
N LYS A 41 7.58 0.09 -13.90
CA LYS A 41 6.60 -0.02 -12.80
C LYS A 41 7.22 0.26 -11.44
N THR A 42 8.30 -0.46 -11.13
CA THR A 42 9.04 -0.33 -9.86
C THR A 42 9.56 1.10 -9.67
N ASN A 43 10.13 1.71 -10.72
CA ASN A 43 10.62 3.09 -10.66
C ASN A 43 9.51 4.09 -10.33
N VAL A 44 8.31 3.92 -10.89
CA VAL A 44 7.17 4.78 -10.58
C VAL A 44 6.72 4.56 -9.14
N ALA A 45 6.62 3.31 -8.67
CA ALA A 45 6.27 2.99 -7.29
C ALA A 45 7.28 3.59 -6.30
N VAL A 46 8.57 3.44 -6.56
CA VAL A 46 9.66 4.03 -5.76
C VAL A 46 9.52 5.55 -5.67
N ASN A 47 9.32 6.22 -6.80
CA ASN A 47 9.13 7.67 -6.81
C ASN A 47 7.88 8.10 -6.03
N LEU A 48 6.76 7.38 -6.19
CA LEU A 48 5.54 7.67 -5.42
C LEU A 48 5.78 7.58 -3.92
N LEU A 49 6.52 6.56 -3.46
CA LEU A 49 6.75 6.30 -2.03
C LEU A 49 7.77 7.24 -1.40
N THR A 50 8.77 7.73 -2.17
CA THR A 50 9.92 8.44 -1.61
C THR A 50 9.93 9.95 -1.87
N ARG A 51 9.26 10.42 -2.95
CA ARG A 51 9.29 11.84 -3.30
C ARG A 51 8.33 12.65 -2.42
N ASP A 52 8.85 13.69 -1.75
CA ASP A 52 8.06 14.59 -0.90
C ASP A 52 6.89 15.24 -1.62
N ARG A 53 7.02 15.50 -2.92
CA ARG A 53 5.94 16.04 -3.75
C ARG A 53 4.85 15.04 -4.12
N LEU A 54 5.05 13.75 -3.80
CA LEU A 54 4.10 12.66 -4.06
C LEU A 54 3.61 12.10 -2.72
N PHE A 55 3.90 10.84 -2.40
CA PHE A 55 3.50 10.23 -1.13
C PHE A 55 4.66 10.17 -0.10
N GLY A 56 5.82 10.72 -0.41
CA GLY A 56 6.88 10.89 0.58
C GLY A 56 6.34 11.61 1.82
N LYS A 57 6.71 11.14 3.00
CA LYS A 57 6.20 11.62 4.31
C LYS A 57 4.72 11.28 4.63
N CYS A 58 3.99 10.62 3.71
CA CYS A 58 2.62 10.22 3.98
C CYS A 58 2.51 8.90 4.76
N PHE A 59 3.51 8.03 4.65
CA PHE A 59 3.53 6.73 5.32
C PHE A 59 4.45 6.73 6.54
N ASP A 60 4.00 6.09 7.62
CA ASP A 60 4.80 5.84 8.82
C ASP A 60 5.51 4.48 8.74
N ARG A 61 5.03 3.58 7.86
CA ARG A 61 5.63 2.28 7.55
C ARG A 61 5.45 1.95 6.08
N ILE A 62 6.46 1.31 5.50
CA ILE A 62 6.44 0.80 4.11
C ILE A 62 6.96 -0.62 4.17
N TYR A 63 6.18 -1.57 3.65
CA TYR A 63 6.53 -2.99 3.57
C TYR A 63 6.60 -3.40 2.11
N ILE A 64 7.72 -4.01 1.71
CA ILE A 64 8.01 -4.44 0.35
C ILE A 64 8.06 -5.96 0.32
N PHE A 65 7.18 -6.57 -0.44
CA PHE A 65 7.18 -8.00 -0.75
C PHE A 65 7.57 -8.17 -2.21
N SER A 66 8.78 -8.64 -2.46
CA SER A 66 9.33 -8.89 -3.80
C SER A 66 10.38 -9.99 -3.73
N PRO A 67 10.37 -10.99 -4.65
CA PRO A 67 11.36 -12.06 -4.66
C PRO A 67 12.79 -11.54 -4.87
N ASN A 68 12.93 -10.32 -5.40
CA ASN A 68 14.20 -9.67 -5.67
C ASN A 68 14.41 -8.40 -4.82
N ALA A 69 13.77 -8.32 -3.65
CA ALA A 69 13.78 -7.12 -2.83
C ALA A 69 15.19 -6.63 -2.44
N PHE A 70 16.16 -7.54 -2.29
CA PHE A 70 17.54 -7.20 -1.98
C PHE A 70 18.46 -7.20 -3.22
N ALA A 71 18.13 -7.95 -4.27
CA ALA A 71 18.92 -8.05 -5.48
C ALA A 71 18.62 -6.91 -6.48
N ASP A 72 17.40 -6.41 -6.51
CA ASP A 72 16.99 -5.32 -7.39
C ASP A 72 17.38 -3.95 -6.80
N HIS A 73 18.37 -3.32 -7.42
CA HIS A 73 18.83 -1.96 -7.08
C HIS A 73 17.72 -0.90 -7.17
N ALA A 74 16.63 -1.16 -7.88
CA ALA A 74 15.49 -0.24 -7.92
C ALA A 74 14.91 0.05 -6.54
N TRP A 75 15.02 -0.89 -5.58
CA TRP A 75 14.52 -0.72 -4.21
C TRP A 75 15.48 0.01 -3.26
N GLU A 76 16.73 0.25 -3.63
CA GLU A 76 17.70 0.97 -2.79
C GLU A 76 17.23 2.35 -2.31
N PRO A 77 16.58 3.19 -3.15
CA PRO A 77 16.07 4.48 -2.68
C PRO A 77 14.99 4.32 -1.61
N VAL A 78 14.14 3.29 -1.68
CA VAL A 78 13.12 3.03 -0.65
C VAL A 78 13.77 2.55 0.64
N ARG A 79 14.81 1.71 0.55
CA ARG A 79 15.57 1.25 1.72
C ARG A 79 16.25 2.43 2.43
N ALA A 80 16.94 3.27 1.65
CA ALA A 80 17.54 4.48 2.19
C ALA A 80 16.49 5.41 2.83
N TYR A 81 15.32 5.55 2.20
CA TYR A 81 14.22 6.35 2.72
C TYR A 81 13.66 5.78 4.04
N ILE A 82 13.43 4.49 4.12
CA ILE A 82 12.95 3.81 5.35
C ILE A 82 13.96 4.04 6.50
N LYS A 83 15.24 3.84 6.24
CA LYS A 83 16.30 4.01 7.23
C LYS A 83 16.46 5.46 7.68
N HIS A 84 16.54 6.41 6.76
CA HIS A 84 16.92 7.79 7.07
C HIS A 84 15.74 8.72 7.33
N ALA A 85 14.65 8.59 6.59
CA ALA A 85 13.47 9.44 6.74
C ALA A 85 12.45 8.88 7.74
N LEU A 86 12.14 7.58 7.67
CA LEU A 86 11.22 6.94 8.60
C LEU A 86 11.91 6.48 9.88
N LYS A 87 13.25 6.44 9.91
CA LYS A 87 14.08 6.04 11.07
C LYS A 87 13.74 4.64 11.59
N VAL A 88 13.43 3.71 10.67
CA VAL A 88 13.14 2.32 11.00
C VAL A 88 14.44 1.52 11.01
N ASP A 89 14.64 0.73 12.06
CA ASP A 89 15.72 -0.23 12.17
C ASP A 89 15.24 -1.58 11.61
N GLU A 90 15.64 -1.91 10.38
CA GLU A 90 15.22 -3.14 9.70
C GLU A 90 15.63 -4.44 10.42
N LYS A 91 16.61 -4.39 11.32
CA LYS A 91 16.99 -5.55 12.14
C LYS A 91 15.94 -5.88 13.20
N LYS A 92 15.20 -4.86 13.66
CA LYS A 92 14.17 -4.99 14.69
C LYS A 92 12.76 -5.00 14.10
N ASP A 93 12.56 -4.31 12.99
CA ASP A 93 11.28 -4.11 12.32
C ASP A 93 11.47 -4.30 10.79
N PRO A 94 11.51 -5.57 10.33
CA PRO A 94 11.76 -5.88 8.92
C PRO A 94 10.74 -5.23 8.01
N CYS A 95 11.24 -4.64 6.91
CA CYS A 95 10.42 -3.95 5.92
C CYS A 95 10.49 -4.59 4.53
N PHE A 96 11.47 -5.47 4.28
CA PHE A 96 11.68 -6.14 2.98
C PHE A 96 11.57 -7.65 3.14
N PHE A 97 10.78 -8.29 2.29
CA PHE A 97 10.46 -9.72 2.34
C PHE A 97 10.66 -10.34 0.94
N GLU A 98 11.64 -11.25 0.81
CA GLU A 98 11.91 -11.99 -0.45
C GLU A 98 11.15 -13.31 -0.54
N ALA A 99 10.64 -13.81 0.58
CA ALA A 99 9.76 -14.97 0.61
C ALA A 99 8.31 -14.51 0.81
N TRP A 100 7.38 -15.14 0.07
CA TRP A 100 5.97 -14.93 0.31
C TRP A 100 5.52 -15.73 1.53
N ASP A 101 5.03 -15.03 2.53
CA ASP A 101 4.43 -15.62 3.73
C ASP A 101 3.15 -14.85 4.10
N GLU A 102 2.01 -15.52 3.89
CA GLU A 102 0.70 -14.94 4.19
C GLU A 102 0.52 -14.61 5.68
N ALA A 103 1.09 -15.44 6.57
CA ALA A 103 0.97 -15.25 8.00
C ALA A 103 1.74 -14.00 8.44
N VAL A 104 2.94 -13.80 7.91
CA VAL A 104 3.74 -12.59 8.15
C VAL A 104 3.01 -11.36 7.65
N MET A 105 2.50 -11.39 6.43
CA MET A 105 1.76 -10.25 5.88
C MET A 105 0.51 -9.95 6.70
N GLN A 106 -0.26 -10.97 7.08
CA GLN A 106 -1.45 -10.80 7.91
C GLN A 106 -1.09 -10.24 9.30
N GLN A 107 0.00 -10.70 9.90
CA GLN A 107 0.49 -10.19 11.19
C GLN A 107 0.80 -8.69 11.10
N LEU A 108 1.55 -8.24 10.09
CA LEU A 108 1.89 -6.83 9.89
C LEU A 108 0.63 -5.95 9.72
N ILE A 109 -0.34 -6.44 8.94
CA ILE A 109 -1.63 -5.76 8.77
C ILE A 109 -2.37 -5.62 10.09
N ASP A 110 -2.36 -6.66 10.93
CA ASP A 110 -3.09 -6.67 12.20
C ASP A 110 -2.38 -5.83 13.27
N GLU A 111 -1.06 -5.84 13.30
CA GLU A 111 -0.26 -4.98 14.17
C GLU A 111 -0.50 -3.51 13.85
N HIS A 112 -0.43 -3.13 12.57
CA HIS A 112 -0.75 -1.76 12.15
C HIS A 112 -2.20 -1.40 12.50
N GLY A 113 -3.14 -2.31 12.27
CA GLY A 113 -4.55 -2.13 12.66
C GLY A 113 -4.74 -1.95 14.18
N ARG A 114 -3.91 -2.60 15.01
CA ARG A 114 -3.92 -2.38 16.48
C ARG A 114 -3.43 -0.97 16.83
N ILE A 115 -2.39 -0.48 16.15
CA ILE A 115 -1.88 0.90 16.32
C ILE A 115 -2.99 1.90 16.02
N VAL A 116 -3.62 1.79 14.85
CA VAL A 116 -4.72 2.68 14.43
C VAL A 116 -5.89 2.64 15.41
N ARG A 117 -6.31 1.45 15.88
CA ARG A 117 -7.36 1.34 16.88
C ARG A 117 -6.99 2.00 18.21
N ARG A 118 -5.72 1.87 18.65
CA ARG A 118 -5.23 2.53 19.87
C ARG A 118 -5.26 4.06 19.71
N GLN A 119 -4.84 4.59 18.56
CA GLN A 119 -4.90 6.02 18.27
C GLN A 119 -6.34 6.54 18.31
N LYS A 120 -7.28 5.84 17.67
CA LYS A 120 -8.71 6.18 17.71
C LYS A 120 -9.28 6.22 19.14
N ARG A 121 -8.90 5.25 19.99
CA ARG A 121 -9.33 5.21 21.41
C ARG A 121 -8.76 6.37 22.22
N ARG A 122 -7.54 6.82 21.93
CA ARG A 122 -6.92 8.00 22.55
C ARG A 122 -7.52 9.33 22.06
N GLY A 123 -8.25 9.29 20.97
CA GLY A 123 -8.87 10.46 20.37
C GLY A 123 -7.98 11.17 19.36
N ASP A 124 -6.88 10.54 18.94
CA ASP A 124 -6.02 11.08 17.89
C ASP A 124 -6.84 11.23 16.59
N THR A 125 -6.73 12.36 15.93
CA THR A 125 -7.42 12.62 14.67
C THR A 125 -6.57 12.24 13.46
N MET A 126 -5.24 12.44 13.54
CA MET A 126 -4.28 12.01 12.53
C MET A 126 -3.81 10.59 12.82
N LEU A 127 -4.11 9.66 11.93
CA LEU A 127 -3.82 8.25 12.11
C LEU A 127 -2.53 7.84 11.42
N ALA A 128 -1.80 6.92 12.03
CA ALA A 128 -0.64 6.27 11.41
C ALA A 128 -1.08 5.55 10.13
N SER A 129 -0.22 5.57 9.12
CA SER A 129 -0.47 4.99 7.81
C SER A 129 0.64 4.02 7.38
N ALA A 130 0.27 2.95 6.70
CA ALA A 130 1.20 1.99 6.14
C ALA A 130 0.97 1.77 4.65
N ALA A 131 2.07 1.54 3.91
CA ALA A 131 2.05 1.09 2.53
C ALA A 131 2.52 -0.36 2.45
N PHE A 132 1.77 -1.20 1.74
CA PHE A 132 2.12 -2.57 1.39
C PHE A 132 2.33 -2.61 -0.12
N VAL A 133 3.54 -2.98 -0.53
CA VAL A 133 3.92 -3.10 -1.94
C VAL A 133 4.15 -4.58 -2.23
N ILE A 134 3.46 -5.09 -3.24
CA ILE A 134 3.58 -6.48 -3.70
C ILE A 134 4.10 -6.41 -5.14
N ASP A 135 5.30 -6.87 -5.34
CA ASP A 135 5.99 -6.84 -6.65
C ASP A 135 6.30 -8.28 -7.09
N ASP A 136 5.95 -8.60 -8.33
CA ASP A 136 6.11 -9.91 -9.00
C ASP A 136 5.40 -11.12 -8.34
N TRP A 137 5.00 -11.06 -7.09
CA TRP A 137 4.25 -12.13 -6.42
C TRP A 137 2.79 -12.24 -6.87
N ILE A 138 2.22 -11.14 -7.34
CA ILE A 138 0.79 -11.05 -7.65
C ILE A 138 0.40 -11.89 -8.87
N ASP A 139 1.35 -12.31 -9.69
CA ASP A 139 1.13 -13.13 -10.88
C ASP A 139 1.05 -14.64 -10.56
N ASP A 140 1.34 -15.06 -9.31
CA ASP A 140 1.11 -16.41 -8.83
C ASP A 140 -0.36 -16.59 -8.39
N PRO A 141 -1.12 -17.48 -9.06
CA PRO A 141 -2.52 -17.72 -8.71
C PRO A 141 -2.73 -18.16 -7.26
N LYS A 142 -1.76 -18.87 -6.66
CA LYS A 142 -1.83 -19.32 -5.27
C LYS A 142 -1.83 -18.14 -4.29
N ILE A 143 -1.17 -17.05 -4.67
CA ILE A 143 -1.06 -15.84 -3.86
C ILE A 143 -2.28 -14.95 -4.02
N CYS A 144 -2.88 -14.91 -5.23
CA CYS A 144 -4.00 -14.00 -5.54
C CYS A 144 -5.39 -14.54 -5.24
N HIS A 145 -5.58 -15.87 -5.21
CA HIS A 145 -6.89 -16.51 -5.28
C HIS A 145 -7.27 -17.29 -4.01
N GLY A 146 -7.05 -16.79 -2.83
CA GLY A 146 -7.52 -17.42 -1.58
C GLY A 146 -8.68 -16.65 -0.94
N ALA A 147 -9.68 -17.34 -0.38
CA ALA A 147 -10.80 -16.71 0.33
C ALA A 147 -10.34 -15.84 1.53
N ASN A 148 -9.22 -16.20 2.14
CA ASN A 148 -8.61 -15.49 3.28
C ASN A 148 -7.31 -14.76 2.93
N ASN A 149 -7.06 -14.52 1.66
CA ASN A 149 -5.84 -13.88 1.18
C ASN A 149 -5.68 -12.45 1.78
N PRO A 150 -4.57 -12.13 2.44
CA PRO A 150 -4.33 -10.83 3.05
C PRO A 150 -4.34 -9.68 2.04
N ILE A 151 -3.94 -9.91 0.78
CA ILE A 151 -3.99 -8.90 -0.29
C ILE A 151 -5.44 -8.52 -0.59
N SER A 152 -6.32 -9.52 -0.77
CA SER A 152 -7.75 -9.29 -0.94
C SER A 152 -8.36 -8.59 0.28
N GLY A 153 -7.93 -8.97 1.47
CA GLY A 153 -8.31 -8.32 2.72
C GLY A 153 -7.93 -6.84 2.76
N LEU A 154 -6.73 -6.50 2.31
CA LEU A 154 -6.28 -5.10 2.18
C LEU A 154 -7.06 -4.35 1.10
N ALA A 155 -7.31 -4.96 -0.04
CA ALA A 155 -8.08 -4.34 -1.12
C ALA A 155 -9.49 -3.92 -0.65
N ILE A 156 -10.14 -4.77 0.16
CA ILE A 156 -11.51 -4.53 0.65
C ILE A 156 -11.52 -3.64 1.89
N LYS A 157 -10.69 -3.95 2.89
CA LYS A 157 -10.77 -3.41 4.26
C LYS A 157 -9.58 -2.52 4.66
N GLY A 158 -8.55 -2.37 3.81
CA GLY A 158 -7.32 -1.65 4.13
C GLY A 158 -7.57 -0.21 4.62
N ARG A 159 -8.54 0.49 4.03
CA ARG A 159 -8.93 1.84 4.45
C ARG A 159 -9.29 1.96 5.93
N HIS A 160 -9.92 0.94 6.52
CA HIS A 160 -10.31 0.96 7.93
C HIS A 160 -9.12 0.83 8.88
N LYS A 161 -8.03 0.25 8.38
CA LYS A 161 -6.74 0.10 9.07
C LYS A 161 -5.72 1.18 8.67
N ASN A 162 -6.10 2.13 7.81
CA ASN A 162 -5.22 3.15 7.23
C ASN A 162 -4.01 2.56 6.48
N CYS A 163 -4.27 1.48 5.75
CA CYS A 163 -3.29 0.79 4.92
C CYS A 163 -3.56 1.06 3.44
N SER A 164 -2.50 1.40 2.71
CA SER A 164 -2.49 1.49 1.24
C SER A 164 -1.86 0.24 0.65
N LEU A 165 -2.28 -0.12 -0.57
CA LEU A 165 -1.82 -1.29 -1.30
C LEU A 165 -1.33 -0.86 -2.69
N PHE A 166 -0.13 -1.30 -3.04
CA PHE A 166 0.51 -1.09 -4.33
C PHE A 166 0.82 -2.46 -4.92
N LEU A 167 0.21 -2.80 -6.03
CA LEU A 167 0.39 -4.08 -6.71
C LEU A 167 1.09 -3.86 -8.04
N LEU A 168 2.27 -4.44 -8.19
CA LEU A 168 3.03 -4.41 -9.43
C LEU A 168 2.90 -5.78 -10.10
N SER A 169 2.36 -5.81 -11.30
CA SER A 169 2.06 -7.04 -12.04
C SER A 169 2.43 -6.89 -13.51
N GLN A 170 2.84 -7.99 -14.10
CA GLN A 170 3.03 -8.04 -15.55
C GLN A 170 1.73 -8.28 -16.30
N LYS A 171 0.71 -8.83 -15.59
CA LYS A 171 -0.55 -9.29 -16.19
C LYS A 171 -1.75 -8.79 -15.38
N LEU A 172 -2.43 -7.76 -15.88
CA LEU A 172 -3.61 -7.22 -15.18
C LEU A 172 -4.70 -8.28 -14.93
N TYR A 173 -4.87 -9.23 -15.85
CA TYR A 173 -5.88 -10.28 -15.71
C TYR A 173 -5.54 -11.32 -14.64
N ALA A 174 -4.26 -11.49 -14.27
CA ALA A 174 -3.84 -12.38 -13.18
C ALA A 174 -4.27 -11.88 -11.81
N ILE A 175 -4.52 -10.56 -11.67
CA ILE A 175 -5.00 -9.97 -10.43
C ILE A 175 -6.46 -10.36 -10.23
N ALA A 176 -6.80 -10.91 -9.05
CA ALA A 176 -8.14 -11.33 -8.73
C ALA A 176 -9.19 -10.24 -8.98
N PRO A 177 -10.38 -10.57 -9.52
CA PRO A 177 -11.44 -9.58 -9.78
C PRO A 177 -11.78 -8.73 -8.56
N THR A 178 -11.85 -9.34 -7.37
CA THR A 178 -12.10 -8.65 -6.10
C THR A 178 -11.11 -7.52 -5.83
N ILE A 179 -9.83 -7.71 -6.17
CA ILE A 179 -8.80 -6.69 -6.00
C ILE A 179 -8.99 -5.59 -7.04
N ARG A 180 -9.23 -5.97 -8.31
CA ARG A 180 -9.40 -5.01 -9.41
C ARG A 180 -10.58 -4.06 -9.19
N VAL A 181 -11.74 -4.58 -8.79
CA VAL A 181 -12.95 -3.75 -8.56
C VAL A 181 -12.82 -2.84 -7.32
N ASN A 182 -11.92 -3.17 -6.40
CA ASN A 182 -11.64 -2.35 -5.23
C ASN A 182 -10.45 -1.42 -5.44
N SER A 183 -9.77 -1.45 -6.60
CA SER A 183 -8.66 -0.53 -6.87
C SER A 183 -9.15 0.91 -6.97
N THR A 184 -8.32 1.85 -6.51
CA THR A 184 -8.60 3.30 -6.56
C THR A 184 -7.86 3.98 -7.71
N GLY A 185 -6.92 3.27 -8.31
CA GLY A 185 -6.17 3.73 -9.48
C GLY A 185 -5.46 2.58 -10.17
N VAL A 186 -5.35 2.67 -11.48
CA VAL A 186 -4.65 1.69 -12.32
C VAL A 186 -3.71 2.46 -13.24
N LEU A 187 -2.44 2.11 -13.21
CA LEU A 187 -1.42 2.61 -14.11
C LEU A 187 -1.07 1.50 -15.12
N LEU A 188 -1.26 1.79 -16.37
CA LEU A 188 -1.02 0.84 -17.46
C LEU A 188 0.13 1.34 -18.33
N TRP A 189 1.08 0.47 -18.59
CA TRP A 189 2.08 0.70 -19.63
C TRP A 189 1.63 0.00 -20.90
N GLY A 190 1.59 0.75 -22.01
CA GLY A 190 1.15 0.24 -23.30
C GLY A 190 1.96 -0.98 -23.73
N CYS A 191 1.25 -1.97 -24.30
CA CYS A 191 1.87 -3.02 -25.08
C CYS A 191 1.94 -2.50 -26.52
N THR A 192 3.12 -2.10 -26.99
CA THR A 192 3.41 -1.98 -28.42
C THR A 192 3.78 -3.34 -28.96
#